data_6d0d5e8a12abaa2a8b41856ff8c83cdf
#
_entry.id   6d0d5e8a12abaa2a8b41856ff8c83cdf
#
_cell.length_a   1.000
_cell.length_b   1.000
_cell.length_c   1.000
_cell.angle_alpha   90.00
_cell.angle_beta   90.00
_cell.angle_gamma   90.00
#
_symmetry.space_group_name_H-M   'P 1'
#
loop_
_entity.id
_entity.type
_entity.pdbx_description
1 polymer ?
#
loop_
_entity_poly.entity_id
_entity_poly.type
_entity_poly.pdbx_seq_one_letter_code
_entity_poly.pdbx_strand_id
1 'polypeptide(L)'
;MESYKNDLGNFLNGKSEQTLMLFRHFVDEFQNIGPVTLHPAKTMIGIANPRKKIAYITQLGKNFIHVVFPLRERYEDNFCFQKIAQVPGDMQFNHHFRMLYQEDVNDEVRKFMRLAYNS
;
A
#
# COMPACT_ATOMS: atom_id res chain seq x y z
N MET A 1 -2.62 6.59 23.88
CA MET A 1 -2.97 7.22 23.21
C MET A 1 -3.80 6.90 22.11
N GLU A 2 -4.70 7.31 21.93
CA GLU A 2 -5.72 7.12 21.07
C GLU A 2 -5.53 7.70 19.75
N SER A 3 -4.51 8.40 19.60
CA SER A 3 -4.30 9.14 18.39
C SER A 3 -4.14 8.25 17.17
N TYR A 4 -3.69 7.01 17.34
CA TYR A 4 -3.54 6.11 16.22
C TYR A 4 -4.87 5.90 15.47
N LYS A 5 -5.93 5.59 16.19
CA LYS A 5 -7.25 5.41 15.58
C LYS A 5 -7.79 6.72 15.03
N ASN A 6 -7.56 7.83 15.75
CA ASN A 6 -8.03 9.13 15.28
C ASN A 6 -7.32 9.53 14.00
N ASP A 7 -6.02 9.24 13.90
CA ASP A 7 -5.27 9.56 12.69
C ASP A 7 -5.78 8.77 11.51
N LEU A 8 -6.07 7.49 11.68
CA LEU A 8 -6.62 6.68 10.61
C LEU A 8 -8.01 7.21 10.20
N GLY A 9 -8.84 7.54 11.18
CA GLY A 9 -10.14 8.11 10.91
C GLY A 9 -10.05 9.39 10.10
N ASN A 10 -9.04 10.21 10.37
CA ASN A 10 -8.84 11.44 9.62
C ASN A 10 -8.51 11.16 8.16
N PHE A 11 -7.70 10.14 7.89
CA PHE A 11 -7.41 9.76 6.51
C PHE A 11 -8.66 9.30 5.78
N LEU A 12 -9.52 8.56 6.45
CA LEU A 12 -10.69 7.95 5.82
C LEU A 12 -11.89 8.88 5.75
N ASN A 13 -11.88 9.95 6.56
CA ASN A 13 -13.02 10.85 6.64
C ASN A 13 -13.24 11.57 5.31
N GLY A 14 -14.49 11.62 4.87
CA GLY A 14 -14.84 12.34 3.65
C GLY A 14 -14.48 11.64 2.35
N LYS A 15 -13.97 10.43 2.41
CA LYS A 15 -13.62 9.68 1.21
C LYS A 15 -14.87 9.02 0.62
N SER A 16 -14.86 8.80 -0.69
CA SER A 16 -15.99 8.14 -1.35
C SER A 16 -16.11 6.70 -0.89
N GLU A 17 -17.30 6.13 -1.04
CA GLU A 17 -17.48 4.70 -0.71
C GLU A 17 -16.58 3.83 -1.56
N GLN A 18 -16.36 4.19 -2.81
CA GLN A 18 -15.46 3.44 -3.68
C GLN A 18 -14.04 3.43 -3.11
N THR A 19 -13.54 4.60 -2.71
CA THR A 19 -12.19 4.68 -2.13
C THR A 19 -12.08 3.86 -0.86
N LEU A 20 -13.09 3.94 0.02
CA LEU A 20 -13.08 3.16 1.25
C LEU A 20 -13.13 1.66 0.98
N MET A 21 -13.89 1.25 -0.04
CA MET A 21 -13.97 -0.15 -0.42
C MET A 21 -12.61 -0.64 -0.94
N LEU A 22 -11.95 0.17 -1.78
CA LEU A 22 -10.63 -0.18 -2.29
C LEU A 22 -9.61 -0.31 -1.15
N PHE A 23 -9.66 0.64 -0.22
CA PHE A 23 -8.77 0.61 0.94
C PHE A 23 -8.97 -0.67 1.74
N ARG A 24 -10.21 -1.00 2.10
CA ARG A 24 -10.49 -2.20 2.88
C ARG A 24 -10.09 -3.46 2.12
N HIS A 25 -10.37 -3.51 0.83
CA HIS A 25 -10.03 -4.67 0.03
C HIS A 25 -8.51 -4.87 -0.02
N PHE A 26 -7.75 -3.80 -0.20
CA PHE A 26 -6.30 -3.88 -0.26
C PHE A 26 -5.73 -4.40 1.07
N VAL A 27 -6.21 -3.86 2.18
CA VAL A 27 -5.76 -4.30 3.50
C VAL A 27 -6.14 -5.77 3.74
N ASP A 28 -7.36 -6.17 3.36
CA ASP A 28 -7.80 -7.55 3.53
C ASP A 28 -6.94 -8.51 2.71
N GLU A 29 -6.53 -8.12 1.51
CA GLU A 29 -5.66 -8.97 0.70
C GLU A 29 -4.31 -9.18 1.40
N PHE A 30 -3.77 -8.13 2.03
CA PHE A 30 -2.54 -8.30 2.81
C PHE A 30 -2.79 -9.20 4.03
N GLN A 31 -3.90 -9.03 4.73
CA GLN A 31 -4.22 -9.87 5.88
C GLN A 31 -4.32 -11.34 5.49
N ASN A 32 -4.73 -11.63 4.27
CA ASN A 32 -4.77 -13.00 3.78
C ASN A 32 -3.38 -13.60 3.61
N ILE A 33 -2.36 -12.76 3.43
CA ILE A 33 -0.98 -13.22 3.33
C ILE A 33 -0.41 -13.45 4.74
N GLY A 34 -0.70 -12.53 5.65
CA GLY A 34 -0.25 -12.62 7.03
C GLY A 34 -0.68 -11.38 7.81
N PRO A 35 -0.50 -11.38 9.13
CA PRO A 35 -0.94 -10.26 9.95
C PRO A 35 -0.25 -8.96 9.55
N VAL A 36 -1.03 -7.90 9.38
CA VAL A 36 -0.50 -6.56 9.15
C VAL A 36 -1.16 -5.57 10.08
N THR A 37 -0.44 -4.49 10.38
CA THR A 37 -0.95 -3.37 11.17
C THR A 37 -0.82 -2.10 10.35
N LEU A 38 -1.69 -1.12 10.63
CA LEU A 38 -1.72 0.14 9.93
C LEU A 38 -1.12 1.23 10.81
N HIS A 39 -0.27 2.06 10.20
CA HIS A 39 0.44 3.11 10.93
C HIS A 39 0.25 4.44 10.23
N PRO A 40 -0.84 5.17 10.56
CA PRO A 40 -1.08 6.47 9.95
C PRO A 40 0.02 7.46 10.35
N ALA A 41 0.53 8.18 9.37
CA ALA A 41 1.45 9.27 9.59
C ALA A 41 0.80 10.54 9.07
N LYS A 42 1.58 11.60 8.90
CA LYS A 42 1.00 12.88 8.52
C LYS A 42 0.40 12.85 7.11
N THR A 43 1.09 12.20 6.18
CA THR A 43 0.70 12.22 4.77
C THR A 43 0.48 10.85 4.15
N MET A 44 0.66 9.77 4.92
CA MET A 44 0.52 8.43 4.36
C MET A 44 0.18 7.44 5.46
N ILE A 45 -0.29 6.26 5.06
CA ILE A 45 -0.56 5.17 5.98
C ILE A 45 0.44 4.05 5.70
N GLY A 46 1.31 3.76 6.67
CA GLY A 46 2.22 2.63 6.56
C GLY A 46 1.50 1.33 6.84
N ILE A 47 1.86 0.28 6.11
CA ILE A 47 1.37 -1.07 6.36
C ILE A 47 2.57 -1.89 6.79
N ALA A 48 2.49 -2.52 7.97
CA ALA A 48 3.63 -3.26 8.53
C ALA A 48 3.27 -4.70 8.79
N ASN A 49 4.25 -5.59 8.54
CA ASN A 49 4.20 -6.94 9.08
C ASN A 49 4.77 -6.89 10.51
N PRO A 50 4.90 -8.03 11.23
CA PRO A 50 5.44 -7.98 12.59
C PRO A 50 6.86 -7.43 12.71
N ARG A 51 7.60 -7.33 11.59
CA ARG A 51 9.00 -6.89 11.64
C ARG A 51 9.24 -5.48 11.15
N LYS A 52 8.49 -5.04 10.13
CA LYS A 52 8.78 -3.75 9.51
C LYS A 52 7.63 -3.28 8.65
N LYS A 53 7.70 -2.04 8.23
CA LYS A 53 6.76 -1.50 7.25
C LYS A 53 7.10 -2.06 5.86
N ILE A 54 6.08 -2.55 5.17
CA ILE A 54 6.25 -3.24 3.90
C ILE A 54 5.57 -2.55 2.73
N ALA A 55 4.67 -1.61 3.00
CA ALA A 55 4.01 -0.84 1.94
C ALA A 55 3.48 0.44 2.54
N TYR A 56 3.18 1.41 1.67
CA TYR A 56 2.64 2.69 2.10
C TYR A 56 1.49 3.08 1.19
N ILE A 57 0.34 3.43 1.80
CA ILE A 57 -0.75 4.05 1.06
C ILE A 57 -0.48 5.54 1.10
N THR A 58 -0.08 6.10 -0.04
CA THR A 58 0.36 7.48 -0.12
C THR A 58 -0.75 8.44 -0.52
N GLN A 59 -1.85 7.92 -1.06
CA GLN A 59 -2.97 8.76 -1.46
C GLN A 59 -4.26 7.97 -1.43
N LEU A 60 -5.27 8.56 -0.80
CA LEU A 60 -6.65 8.10 -0.87
C LEU A 60 -7.39 9.13 -1.71
N GLY A 61 -7.42 8.91 -3.01
CA GLY A 61 -7.97 9.87 -3.95
C GLY A 61 -9.46 9.66 -4.17
N LYS A 62 -10.01 10.38 -5.15
CA LYS A 62 -11.40 10.21 -5.49
C LYS A 62 -11.54 8.96 -6.35
N ASN A 63 -12.07 7.92 -5.72
CA ASN A 63 -12.32 6.61 -6.36
C ASN A 63 -11.04 5.89 -6.78
N PHE A 64 -9.94 6.14 -6.08
CA PHE A 64 -8.72 5.34 -6.26
C PHE A 64 -7.86 5.42 -5.00
N ILE A 65 -6.92 4.48 -4.88
CA ILE A 65 -5.85 4.58 -3.89
C ILE A 65 -4.52 4.41 -4.59
N HIS A 66 -3.49 5.05 -4.05
CA HIS A 66 -2.13 4.94 -4.55
C HIS A 66 -1.26 4.30 -3.48
N VAL A 67 -0.53 3.25 -3.86
CA VAL A 67 0.26 2.45 -2.94
C VAL A 67 1.69 2.39 -3.45
N VAL A 68 2.65 2.41 -2.53
CA VAL A 68 4.06 2.28 -2.84
C VAL A 68 4.61 1.04 -2.15
N PHE A 69 5.30 0.20 -2.92
CA PHE A 69 6.04 -0.94 -2.39
C PHE A 69 7.53 -0.62 -2.43
N PRO A 70 8.19 -0.47 -1.26
CA PRO A 70 9.63 -0.20 -1.22
C PRO A 70 10.39 -1.52 -1.30
N LEU A 71 10.83 -1.87 -2.49
CA LEU A 71 11.50 -3.15 -2.72
C LEU A 71 12.99 -2.93 -2.95
N ARG A 72 13.77 -4.01 -2.82
CA ARG A 72 15.24 -3.92 -2.92
C ARG A 72 15.76 -4.04 -4.33
N GLU A 73 14.90 -4.44 -5.26
CA GLU A 73 15.27 -4.60 -6.66
C GLU A 73 14.28 -3.84 -7.51
N ARG A 74 14.70 -3.51 -8.73
CA ARG A 74 13.85 -2.85 -9.70
C ARG A 74 13.17 -3.93 -10.53
N TYR A 75 11.88 -4.13 -10.31
CA TYR A 75 11.10 -5.16 -11.01
C TYR A 75 10.39 -4.53 -12.19
N GLU A 76 11.11 -4.38 -13.29
CA GLU A 76 10.55 -3.67 -14.46
C GLU A 76 9.66 -4.54 -15.33
N ASP A 77 9.80 -5.86 -15.23
CA ASP A 77 9.01 -6.77 -16.05
C ASP A 77 7.66 -7.03 -15.38
N ASN A 78 6.76 -6.08 -15.53
CA ASN A 78 5.44 -6.15 -14.90
C ASN A 78 4.45 -5.27 -15.66
N PHE A 79 3.15 -5.49 -15.39
CA PHE A 79 2.07 -4.69 -15.95
C PHE A 79 1.32 -3.89 -14.89
N CYS A 80 1.69 -3.99 -13.60
CA CYS A 80 0.89 -3.40 -12.54
C CYS A 80 1.44 -2.09 -11.99
N PHE A 81 2.73 -1.81 -12.16
CA PHE A 81 3.32 -0.59 -11.59
C PHE A 81 3.35 0.54 -12.60
N GLN A 82 2.90 1.72 -12.17
CA GLN A 82 2.92 2.90 -13.03
C GLN A 82 4.33 3.44 -13.22
N LYS A 83 5.14 3.35 -12.16
CA LYS A 83 6.53 3.77 -12.23
C LYS A 83 7.32 3.12 -11.12
N ILE A 84 8.63 3.10 -11.30
CA ILE A 84 9.58 2.61 -10.31
C ILE A 84 10.62 3.69 -10.13
N ALA A 85 10.80 4.17 -8.90
CA ALA A 85 11.73 5.26 -8.61
C ALA A 85 12.73 4.83 -7.56
N GLN A 86 14.01 4.96 -7.86
CA GLN A 86 15.05 4.66 -6.88
C GLN A 86 15.15 5.80 -5.86
N VAL A 87 15.25 5.44 -4.59
CA VAL A 87 15.50 6.41 -3.54
C VAL A 87 16.95 6.85 -3.65
N PRO A 88 17.24 8.16 -3.76
CA PRO A 88 18.62 8.63 -3.93
C PRO A 88 19.53 8.13 -2.82
N GLY A 89 20.67 7.55 -3.21
CA GLY A 89 21.66 7.09 -2.26
C GLY A 89 21.34 5.79 -1.58
N ASP A 90 20.34 5.05 -2.06
CA ASP A 90 19.87 3.83 -1.41
C ASP A 90 19.61 2.76 -2.46
N MET A 91 19.53 1.52 -2.00
CA MET A 91 19.15 0.38 -2.84
C MET A 91 17.67 0.07 -2.67
N GLN A 92 16.87 1.10 -2.47
CA GLN A 92 15.43 0.96 -2.36
C GLN A 92 14.78 1.51 -3.63
N PHE A 93 13.87 0.73 -4.17
CA PHE A 93 13.13 1.10 -5.38
C PHE A 93 11.65 1.15 -5.05
N ASN A 94 11.06 2.32 -5.13
CA ASN A 94 9.65 2.51 -4.82
C ASN A 94 8.81 2.19 -6.05
N HIS A 95 8.02 1.13 -5.92
CA HIS A 95 7.16 0.65 -7.00
C HIS A 95 5.75 1.20 -6.76
N HIS A 96 5.26 2.00 -7.67
CA HIS A 96 4.00 2.74 -7.53
C HIS A 96 2.85 1.99 -8.19
N PHE A 97 1.84 1.63 -7.38
CA PHE A 97 0.66 0.90 -7.81
C PHE A 97 -0.57 1.77 -7.57
N ARG A 98 -1.37 1.99 -8.61
CA ARG A 98 -2.64 2.70 -8.47
C ARG A 98 -3.78 1.72 -8.63
N MET A 99 -4.66 1.67 -7.63
CA MET A 99 -5.79 0.76 -7.58
C MET A 99 -7.06 1.55 -7.85
N LEU A 100 -7.75 1.20 -8.93
CA LEU A 100 -9.02 1.83 -9.33
C LEU A 100 -10.19 0.89 -9.09
N TYR A 101 -9.95 -0.41 -9.14
CA TYR A 101 -10.97 -1.44 -8.97
C TYR A 101 -10.41 -2.54 -8.07
N GLN A 102 -11.31 -3.30 -7.42
CA GLN A 102 -10.87 -4.42 -6.61
C GLN A 102 -10.07 -5.42 -7.43
N GLU A 103 -10.48 -5.64 -8.67
CA GLU A 103 -9.82 -6.59 -9.56
C GLU A 103 -8.39 -6.19 -9.93
N ASP A 104 -8.00 -4.96 -9.65
CA ASP A 104 -6.62 -4.54 -9.88
C ASP A 104 -5.65 -5.28 -8.97
N VAL A 105 -6.13 -5.80 -7.82
CA VAL A 105 -5.35 -6.71 -7.01
C VAL A 105 -5.51 -8.10 -7.62
N ASN A 106 -4.71 -8.36 -8.63
CA ASN A 106 -4.71 -9.61 -9.38
C ASN A 106 -3.54 -10.49 -8.92
N ASP A 107 -3.31 -11.60 -9.61
CA ASP A 107 -2.26 -12.53 -9.22
C ASP A 107 -0.87 -11.90 -9.27
N GLU A 108 -0.63 -11.01 -10.23
CA GLU A 108 0.64 -10.30 -10.32
C GLU A 108 0.85 -9.39 -9.12
N VAL A 109 -0.16 -8.62 -8.76
CA VAL A 109 -0.08 -7.72 -7.61
C VAL A 109 0.11 -8.54 -6.33
N ARG A 110 -0.63 -9.64 -6.19
CA ARG A 110 -0.50 -10.51 -5.01
C ARG A 110 0.91 -11.08 -4.89
N LYS A 111 1.53 -11.38 -6.02
CA LYS A 111 2.92 -11.86 -6.03
C LYS A 111 3.84 -10.80 -5.40
N PHE A 112 3.67 -9.54 -5.78
CA PHE A 112 4.48 -8.46 -5.23
C PHE A 112 4.11 -8.16 -3.77
N MET A 113 2.85 -8.33 -3.41
CA MET A 113 2.44 -8.18 -2.01
C MET A 113 3.13 -9.24 -1.14
N ARG A 114 3.19 -10.49 -1.61
CA ARG A 114 3.89 -11.55 -0.89
C ARG A 114 5.39 -11.27 -0.81
N LEU A 115 5.96 -10.77 -1.91
CA LEU A 115 7.37 -10.42 -1.94
C LEU A 115 7.68 -9.33 -0.91
N ALA A 116 6.86 -8.30 -0.86
CA ALA A 116 7.03 -7.22 0.11
C ALA A 116 6.86 -7.74 1.54
N TYR A 117 5.85 -8.58 1.75
CA TYR A 117 5.58 -9.11 3.09
C TYR A 117 6.75 -9.93 3.63
N ASN A 118 7.41 -10.68 2.77
CA ASN A 118 8.48 -11.59 3.18
C ASN A 118 9.89 -11.02 3.03
N SER A 119 10.00 -9.77 2.65
CA SER A 119 11.32 -9.16 2.42
C SER A 119 12.07 -8.75 3.69
#